data_d2014170d662b59a016c44ea4bb8d372
#
_entry.id   d2014170d662b59a016c44ea4bb8d372
#
_cell.length_a   1.000
_cell.length_b   1.000
_cell.length_c   1.000
_cell.angle_alpha   90.00
_cell.angle_beta   90.00
_cell.angle_gamma   90.00
#
_symmetry.space_group_name_H-M   'P 1'
#
loop_
_entity.id
_entity.type
_entity.pdbx_description
1 polymer ?
#
loop_
_entity_poly.entity_id
_entity_poly.type
_entity_poly.pdbx_seq_one_letter_code
_entity_poly.pdbx_strand_id
1 'polypeptide(L)'
;MKRFSGIAVIAALSLIALSSCSGGAGTSSSTSTTAAPAATTTVTEPVELKVFAAASLNKAFPEIADTVLKESDPNIKVTFNFQGSSTLVDQMKEGAPADVFASADQKNMAKASDAKLVDTPKPFASNVLTLIVPKGNPGKITGLDASLDGKKLVVCAQGVPCGNATKQLAEKLGVTLNPVSEEQKVTDVRAKVESGEADAGLVYATDAKAAGDKVETIEVARANEVVNSYPIALTVSTKNKEAAQKFIDAVLSDKGQAVLKKYGFSGPTAADKG
;
A
#
# COMPACT_ATOMS: atom_id res chain seq x y z
N MET A 1 16.88 -19.68 44.58
CA MET A 1 18.20 -19.48 45.25
C MET A 1 19.17 -18.98 44.19
N LYS A 2 19.60 -17.82 44.27
CA LYS A 2 20.87 -17.10 44.18
C LYS A 2 20.62 -15.67 43.63
N ARG A 3 20.76 -14.76 44.58
CA ARG A 3 20.91 -13.32 44.46
C ARG A 3 22.34 -13.00 44.02
N PHE A 4 22.56 -11.87 43.38
CA PHE A 4 23.67 -10.91 43.56
C PHE A 4 23.29 -9.69 42.77
N SER A 5 22.97 -8.48 43.32
CA SER A 5 23.82 -7.47 43.98
C SER A 5 25.01 -7.08 43.09
N GLY A 6 25.24 -5.87 42.67
CA GLY A 6 24.93 -4.52 43.05
C GLY A 6 26.11 -3.64 42.61
N ILE A 7 26.13 -2.35 42.94
CA ILE A 7 27.25 -1.37 42.89
C ILE A 7 27.17 -0.49 41.61
N ALA A 8 26.72 0.75 41.65
CA ALA A 8 27.01 2.01 42.38
C ALA A 8 28.02 2.90 41.64
N VAL A 9 27.46 4.10 41.23
CA VAL A 9 27.97 5.46 41.40
C VAL A 9 29.42 5.78 41.00
N ILE A 10 29.60 6.78 40.14
CA ILE A 10 30.54 7.90 40.39
C ILE A 10 30.05 9.13 39.59
N ALA A 11 29.77 10.18 40.34
CA ALA A 11 29.61 11.57 39.91
C ALA A 11 30.99 12.21 39.76
N ALA A 12 31.17 13.06 38.77
CA ALA A 12 32.28 14.05 38.77
C ALA A 12 31.78 15.41 38.28
N LEU A 13 31.59 16.29 39.23
CA LEU A 13 31.55 17.75 39.03
C LEU A 13 32.94 18.23 38.65
N SER A 14 33.03 19.19 37.72
CA SER A 14 34.19 20.09 37.60
C SER A 14 33.69 21.47 37.23
N LEU A 15 33.71 22.35 38.22
CA LEU A 15 33.69 23.81 38.13
C LEU A 15 35.10 24.33 37.81
N ILE A 16 35.17 25.60 37.40
CA ILE A 16 36.32 26.57 37.41
C ILE A 16 36.49 27.12 35.99
N ALA A 17 36.63 28.43 35.71
CA ALA A 17 36.74 29.65 36.50
C ALA A 17 36.47 30.86 35.56
N LEU A 18 36.02 31.95 36.17
CA LEU A 18 36.03 33.29 35.60
C LEU A 18 37.46 33.82 35.50
N SER A 19 37.75 34.59 34.44
CA SER A 19 38.86 35.50 34.43
C SER A 19 38.42 36.80 33.70
N SER A 20 38.31 37.86 34.44
CA SER A 20 38.14 39.25 34.01
C SER A 20 39.51 39.90 33.82
N CYS A 21 39.63 40.83 32.88
CA CYS A 21 40.38 42.12 32.96
C CYS A 21 40.40 42.75 31.58
N SER A 22 39.77 43.88 31.37
CA SER A 22 40.22 45.25 31.60
C SER A 22 40.95 45.91 30.44
N GLY A 23 40.30 46.91 29.83
CA GLY A 23 40.89 48.20 29.50
C GLY A 23 41.51 48.35 28.09
N GLY A 24 40.92 49.21 27.27
CA GLY A 24 41.55 49.76 26.08
C GLY A 24 40.57 50.56 25.22
N ALA A 25 40.49 51.87 25.49
CA ALA A 25 39.75 52.79 24.64
C ALA A 25 40.47 53.01 23.31
N GLY A 26 39.75 52.96 22.23
CA GLY A 26 40.22 53.24 20.89
C GLY A 26 39.08 53.57 19.94
N THR A 27 39.07 54.78 19.50
CA THR A 27 38.08 55.57 18.80
C THR A 27 37.75 55.06 17.39
N SER A 28 36.47 55.05 17.03
CA SER A 28 35.81 55.33 15.74
C SER A 28 36.27 54.65 14.46
N SER A 29 35.39 53.88 13.92
CA SER A 29 34.94 54.05 12.50
C SER A 29 33.70 53.19 12.29
N SER A 30 32.55 53.82 12.14
CA SER A 30 31.28 53.20 11.79
C SER A 30 31.34 52.75 10.33
N THR A 31 31.56 51.47 10.08
CA THR A 31 31.27 50.86 8.79
C THR A 31 30.00 50.05 8.98
N SER A 32 28.88 50.61 8.52
CA SER A 32 27.60 49.91 8.47
C SER A 32 27.70 48.80 7.43
N THR A 33 28.07 47.61 7.89
CA THR A 33 27.93 46.41 7.09
C THR A 33 26.48 45.95 7.20
N THR A 34 25.70 46.23 6.16
CA THR A 34 24.36 45.68 5.99
C THR A 34 24.49 44.15 5.89
N ALA A 35 24.25 43.51 6.99
CA ALA A 35 24.12 42.04 6.99
C ALA A 35 22.87 41.67 6.20
N ALA A 36 23.04 41.05 5.04
CA ALA A 36 21.96 40.41 4.33
C ALA A 36 21.31 39.36 5.26
N PRO A 37 19.97 39.26 5.26
CA PRO A 37 19.31 38.26 6.09
C PRO A 37 19.79 36.88 5.59
N ALA A 38 20.45 36.14 6.47
CA ALA A 38 20.76 34.74 6.24
C ALA A 38 19.42 34.00 6.00
N ALA A 39 19.24 33.49 4.82
CA ALA A 39 18.12 32.61 4.51
C ALA A 39 18.21 31.39 5.47
N THR A 40 17.39 31.41 6.48
CA THR A 40 17.21 30.27 7.38
C THR A 40 16.60 29.16 6.55
N THR A 41 17.42 28.26 6.04
CA THR A 41 16.95 27.00 5.45
C THR A 41 16.33 26.22 6.58
N THR A 42 15.03 26.31 6.74
CA THR A 42 14.25 25.42 7.62
C THR A 42 14.41 24.00 7.08
N VAL A 43 15.31 23.25 7.67
CA VAL A 43 15.38 21.80 7.45
C VAL A 43 14.10 21.23 8.05
N THR A 44 13.12 21.02 7.20
CA THR A 44 11.86 20.37 7.61
C THR A 44 12.19 18.92 7.94
N GLU A 45 11.92 18.48 9.17
CA GLU A 45 12.10 17.09 9.58
C GLU A 45 11.33 16.16 8.65
N PRO A 46 11.89 14.99 8.29
CA PRO A 46 11.20 14.02 7.44
C PRO A 46 9.89 13.55 8.08
N VAL A 47 8.81 13.60 7.33
CA VAL A 47 7.52 13.07 7.77
C VAL A 47 7.43 11.59 7.35
N GLU A 48 7.25 10.70 8.33
CA GLU A 48 7.00 9.29 8.07
C GLU A 48 5.50 9.05 7.89
N LEU A 49 5.12 8.57 6.70
CA LEU A 49 3.76 8.26 6.32
C LEU A 49 3.55 6.74 6.27
N LYS A 50 2.52 6.25 6.94
CA LYS A 50 2.15 4.84 6.95
C LYS A 50 0.95 4.60 6.05
N VAL A 51 1.15 3.86 4.97
CA VAL A 51 0.11 3.56 3.98
C VAL A 51 -0.28 2.10 4.08
N PHE A 52 -1.53 1.84 4.43
CA PHE A 52 -2.15 0.52 4.41
C PHE A 52 -2.80 0.34 3.05
N ALA A 53 -2.31 -0.59 2.25
CA ALA A 53 -2.73 -0.76 0.87
C ALA A 53 -2.97 -2.23 0.51
N ALA A 54 -3.96 -2.47 -0.32
CA ALA A 54 -4.22 -3.80 -0.87
C ALA A 54 -2.98 -4.42 -1.51
N ALA A 55 -2.79 -5.72 -1.33
CA ALA A 55 -1.59 -6.44 -1.75
C ALA A 55 -1.27 -6.30 -3.26
N SER A 56 -2.30 -6.16 -4.10
CA SER A 56 -2.15 -5.91 -5.55
C SER A 56 -1.47 -4.58 -5.90
N LEU A 57 -1.40 -3.62 -4.95
CA LEU A 57 -0.78 -2.31 -5.14
C LEU A 57 0.74 -2.30 -4.85
N ASN A 58 1.32 -3.44 -4.45
CA ASN A 58 2.68 -3.56 -3.93
C ASN A 58 3.80 -3.19 -4.93
N LYS A 59 3.47 -3.02 -6.21
CA LYS A 59 4.42 -2.56 -7.24
C LYS A 59 4.17 -1.10 -7.63
N ALA A 60 2.90 -0.72 -7.80
CA ALA A 60 2.55 0.61 -8.28
C ALA A 60 2.76 1.70 -7.21
N PHE A 61 2.35 1.44 -5.96
CA PHE A 61 2.43 2.45 -4.90
C PHE A 61 3.86 2.83 -4.51
N PRO A 62 4.83 1.91 -4.37
CA PRO A 62 6.22 2.29 -4.16
C PRO A 62 6.76 3.14 -5.31
N GLU A 63 6.47 2.81 -6.58
CA GLU A 63 6.91 3.62 -7.72
C GLU A 63 6.28 5.02 -7.68
N ILE A 64 4.99 5.16 -7.34
CA ILE A 64 4.34 6.47 -7.19
C ILE A 64 5.02 7.28 -6.07
N ALA A 65 5.32 6.66 -4.94
CA ALA A 65 6.02 7.32 -3.84
C ALA A 65 7.42 7.79 -4.24
N ASP A 66 8.18 6.93 -4.92
CA ASP A 66 9.58 7.20 -5.26
C ASP A 66 9.75 8.16 -6.45
N THR A 67 8.76 8.25 -7.34
CA THR A 67 8.86 9.07 -8.55
C THR A 67 7.94 10.29 -8.50
N VAL A 68 6.66 10.13 -8.18
CA VAL A 68 5.67 11.21 -8.25
C VAL A 68 5.66 12.04 -6.97
N LEU A 69 5.52 11.38 -5.81
CA LEU A 69 5.47 12.10 -4.54
C LEU A 69 6.82 12.72 -4.19
N LYS A 70 7.91 11.99 -4.36
CA LYS A 70 9.25 12.46 -4.01
C LYS A 70 9.72 13.65 -4.87
N GLU A 71 9.22 13.77 -6.10
CA GLU A 71 9.50 14.93 -6.97
C GLU A 71 8.92 16.23 -6.40
N SER A 72 7.72 16.17 -5.81
CA SER A 72 7.05 17.34 -5.21
C SER A 72 7.37 17.54 -3.73
N ASP A 73 7.51 16.44 -2.98
CA ASP A 73 7.62 16.44 -1.53
C ASP A 73 8.70 15.47 -1.03
N PRO A 74 10.00 15.79 -1.25
CA PRO A 74 11.12 14.87 -0.97
C PRO A 74 11.29 14.52 0.52
N ASN A 75 10.69 15.29 1.43
CA ASN A 75 10.75 15.06 2.87
C ASN A 75 9.71 14.04 3.38
N ILE A 76 8.78 13.58 2.52
CA ILE A 76 7.81 12.56 2.90
C ILE A 76 8.41 11.18 2.60
N LYS A 77 8.56 10.37 3.66
CA LYS A 77 8.98 8.97 3.58
C LYS A 77 7.76 8.07 3.75
N VAL A 78 7.50 7.22 2.79
CA VAL A 78 6.33 6.33 2.84
C VAL A 78 6.76 4.93 3.23
N THR A 79 6.10 4.38 4.25
CA THR A 79 6.16 2.97 4.61
C THR A 79 4.84 2.29 4.28
N PHE A 80 4.92 1.09 3.71
CA PHE A 80 3.73 0.39 3.24
C PHE A 80 3.47 -0.88 4.06
N ASN A 81 2.18 -1.12 4.37
CA ASN A 81 1.68 -2.40 4.84
C ASN A 81 0.78 -2.97 3.74
N PHE A 82 1.27 -3.98 3.00
CA PHE A 82 0.55 -4.62 1.92
C PHE A 82 -0.08 -5.93 2.37
N GLN A 83 -1.42 -5.94 2.53
CA GLN A 83 -2.19 -7.12 2.94
C GLN A 83 -3.51 -7.20 2.15
N GLY A 84 -4.32 -8.23 2.40
CA GLY A 84 -5.72 -8.22 1.98
C GLY A 84 -6.46 -7.05 2.64
N SER A 85 -7.36 -6.39 1.90
CA SER A 85 -8.03 -5.20 2.42
C SER A 85 -8.86 -5.48 3.68
N SER A 86 -9.43 -6.69 3.82
CA SER A 86 -10.12 -7.12 5.03
C SER A 86 -9.19 -7.14 6.25
N THR A 87 -8.00 -7.74 6.11
CA THR A 87 -6.98 -7.79 7.16
C THR A 87 -6.54 -6.39 7.58
N LEU A 88 -6.37 -5.47 6.62
CA LEU A 88 -6.00 -4.08 6.92
C LEU A 88 -7.09 -3.35 7.71
N VAL A 89 -8.37 -3.57 7.37
CA VAL A 89 -9.50 -3.02 8.14
C VAL A 89 -9.49 -3.55 9.57
N ASP A 90 -9.25 -4.85 9.76
CA ASP A 90 -9.22 -5.45 11.09
C ASP A 90 -8.04 -4.90 11.90
N GLN A 91 -6.86 -4.76 11.31
CA GLN A 91 -5.70 -4.11 11.95
C GLN A 91 -6.00 -2.66 12.36
N MET A 92 -6.69 -1.87 11.52
CA MET A 92 -7.09 -0.52 11.88
C MET A 92 -8.11 -0.49 13.02
N LYS A 93 -9.06 -1.43 13.07
CA LYS A 93 -10.01 -1.60 14.20
C LYS A 93 -9.29 -1.92 15.50
N GLU A 94 -8.20 -2.69 15.43
CA GLU A 94 -7.34 -3.02 16.57
C GLU A 94 -6.38 -1.88 16.96
N GLY A 95 -6.46 -0.73 16.27
CA GLY A 95 -5.68 0.47 16.58
C GLY A 95 -4.33 0.55 15.90
N ALA A 96 -4.05 -0.28 14.88
CA ALA A 96 -2.82 -0.15 14.11
C ALA A 96 -2.76 1.23 13.42
N PRO A 97 -1.65 1.97 13.57
CA PRO A 97 -1.54 3.31 13.03
C PRO A 97 -1.38 3.27 11.50
N ALA A 98 -2.31 3.88 10.81
CA ALA A 98 -2.25 4.12 9.38
C ALA A 98 -2.60 5.59 9.09
N ASP A 99 -1.99 6.20 8.09
CA ASP A 99 -2.29 7.55 7.65
C ASP A 99 -3.21 7.54 6.42
N VAL A 100 -3.02 6.54 5.55
CA VAL A 100 -3.81 6.32 4.34
C VAL A 100 -4.25 4.86 4.26
N PHE A 101 -5.49 4.62 3.84
CA PHE A 101 -6.01 3.30 3.50
C PHE A 101 -6.45 3.23 2.05
N ALA A 102 -5.94 2.23 1.30
CA ALA A 102 -6.30 1.96 -0.08
C ALA A 102 -6.80 0.52 -0.22
N SER A 103 -8.09 0.35 -0.52
CA SER A 103 -8.76 -0.94 -0.64
C SER A 103 -8.83 -1.43 -2.09
N ALA A 104 -8.88 -2.75 -2.29
CA ALA A 104 -9.13 -3.37 -3.60
C ALA A 104 -10.62 -3.66 -3.86
N ASP A 105 -11.52 -3.25 -2.99
CA ASP A 105 -12.96 -3.25 -3.23
C ASP A 105 -13.69 -2.20 -2.40
N GLN A 106 -14.87 -1.83 -2.85
CA GLN A 106 -15.78 -0.93 -2.13
C GLN A 106 -16.29 -1.55 -0.82
N LYS A 107 -16.48 -2.88 -0.78
CA LYS A 107 -17.04 -3.57 0.38
C LYS A 107 -16.15 -3.42 1.63
N ASN A 108 -14.84 -3.58 1.49
CA ASN A 108 -13.92 -3.41 2.61
C ASN A 108 -13.70 -1.93 2.95
N MET A 109 -13.74 -1.02 1.97
CA MET A 109 -13.73 0.41 2.25
C MET A 109 -15.00 0.83 3.02
N ALA A 110 -16.17 0.33 2.65
CA ALA A 110 -17.42 0.56 3.40
C ALA A 110 -17.31 0.10 4.86
N LYS A 111 -16.75 -1.09 5.11
CA LYS A 111 -16.48 -1.55 6.49
C LYS A 111 -15.59 -0.58 7.28
N ALA A 112 -14.58 0.02 6.63
CA ALA A 112 -13.73 1.01 7.28
C ALA A 112 -14.49 2.32 7.55
N SER A 113 -15.33 2.76 6.61
CA SER A 113 -16.17 3.96 6.75
C SER A 113 -17.24 3.78 7.85
N ASP A 114 -17.94 2.64 7.87
CA ASP A 114 -18.95 2.29 8.89
C ASP A 114 -18.34 2.25 10.30
N ALA A 115 -17.09 1.78 10.39
CA ALA A 115 -16.31 1.79 11.62
C ALA A 115 -15.69 3.15 11.95
N LYS A 116 -15.93 4.19 11.13
CA LYS A 116 -15.39 5.56 11.28
C LYS A 116 -13.86 5.60 11.34
N LEU A 117 -13.20 4.73 10.58
CA LEU A 117 -11.74 4.64 10.53
C LEU A 117 -11.14 5.53 9.44
N VAL A 118 -11.93 5.93 8.44
CA VAL A 118 -11.49 6.71 7.28
C VAL A 118 -12.40 7.88 7.01
N ASP A 119 -11.85 8.92 6.40
CA ASP A 119 -12.60 10.04 5.82
C ASP A 119 -13.28 9.61 4.52
N THR A 120 -13.87 10.55 3.77
CA THR A 120 -14.57 10.27 2.51
C THR A 120 -13.64 9.63 1.47
N PRO A 121 -13.91 8.39 1.02
CA PRO A 121 -13.07 7.72 0.05
C PRO A 121 -13.19 8.31 -1.34
N LYS A 122 -12.09 8.22 -2.11
CA LYS A 122 -12.05 8.59 -3.54
C LYS A 122 -11.67 7.35 -4.36
N PRO A 123 -12.42 6.97 -5.40
CA PRO A 123 -12.01 5.91 -6.31
C PRO A 123 -10.81 6.38 -7.14
N PHE A 124 -9.81 5.52 -7.33
CA PHE A 124 -8.59 5.87 -8.06
C PHE A 124 -8.21 4.88 -9.15
N ALA A 125 -8.68 3.63 -9.08
CA ALA A 125 -8.37 2.59 -10.05
C ALA A 125 -9.48 1.53 -10.11
N SER A 126 -9.39 0.65 -11.09
CA SER A 126 -10.20 -0.57 -11.19
C SER A 126 -9.38 -1.74 -11.68
N ASN A 127 -9.87 -2.97 -11.43
CA ASN A 127 -9.23 -4.21 -11.81
C ASN A 127 -10.27 -5.30 -12.05
N VAL A 128 -9.87 -6.37 -12.74
CA VAL A 128 -10.70 -7.56 -13.00
C VAL A 128 -9.93 -8.83 -12.68
N LEU A 129 -10.64 -9.91 -12.40
CA LEU A 129 -10.01 -11.22 -12.20
C LEU A 129 -9.61 -11.86 -13.52
N THR A 130 -8.57 -12.68 -13.45
CA THR A 130 -8.13 -13.60 -14.49
C THR A 130 -7.68 -14.90 -13.85
N LEU A 131 -7.66 -15.98 -14.61
CA LEU A 131 -7.11 -17.26 -14.18
C LEU A 131 -5.64 -17.32 -14.60
N ILE A 132 -4.76 -17.71 -13.69
CA ILE A 132 -3.36 -17.99 -14.00
C ILE A 132 -3.04 -19.46 -13.75
N VAL A 133 -2.12 -19.98 -14.56
CA VAL A 133 -1.57 -21.33 -14.45
C VAL A 133 -0.04 -21.24 -14.52
N PRO A 134 0.71 -22.24 -14.03
CA PRO A 134 2.16 -22.27 -14.21
C PRO A 134 2.54 -22.25 -15.69
N LYS A 135 3.72 -21.71 -16.00
CA LYS A 135 4.25 -21.65 -17.37
C LYS A 135 4.14 -23.01 -18.08
N GLY A 136 3.68 -22.99 -19.32
CA GLY A 136 3.46 -24.19 -20.14
C GLY A 136 2.17 -24.94 -19.82
N ASN A 137 1.36 -24.43 -18.89
CA ASN A 137 0.06 -25.00 -18.51
C ASN A 137 0.08 -26.54 -18.39
N PRO A 138 0.88 -27.11 -17.46
CA PRO A 138 1.00 -28.57 -17.34
C PRO A 138 -0.32 -29.23 -16.96
N GLY A 139 -1.23 -28.49 -16.32
CA GLY A 139 -2.58 -28.94 -15.98
C GLY A 139 -3.54 -29.03 -17.16
N LYS A 140 -3.20 -28.46 -18.34
CA LYS A 140 -4.07 -28.33 -19.52
C LYS A 140 -5.42 -27.67 -19.17
N ILE A 141 -5.39 -26.67 -18.31
CA ILE A 141 -6.56 -25.95 -17.84
C ILE A 141 -6.97 -24.95 -18.94
N THR A 142 -8.26 -24.86 -19.22
CA THR A 142 -8.80 -24.03 -20.32
C THR A 142 -9.68 -22.89 -19.82
N GLY A 143 -10.13 -22.95 -18.55
CA GLY A 143 -11.01 -21.92 -17.99
C GLY A 143 -11.53 -22.28 -16.61
N LEU A 144 -12.56 -21.58 -16.17
CA LEU A 144 -13.35 -21.96 -14.99
C LEU A 144 -14.41 -23.00 -15.40
N ASP A 145 -13.96 -24.17 -15.76
CA ASP A 145 -14.76 -25.26 -16.32
C ASP A 145 -14.26 -26.63 -15.82
N ALA A 146 -14.74 -27.71 -16.42
CA ALA A 146 -14.37 -29.08 -16.03
C ALA A 146 -12.87 -29.39 -16.16
N SER A 147 -12.07 -28.53 -16.83
CA SER A 147 -10.61 -28.69 -16.87
C SER A 147 -9.93 -28.47 -15.52
N LEU A 148 -10.66 -27.89 -14.56
CA LEU A 148 -10.23 -27.74 -13.16
C LEU A 148 -10.49 -28.99 -12.30
N ASP A 149 -11.21 -29.98 -12.80
CA ASP A 149 -11.53 -31.18 -12.04
C ASP A 149 -10.26 -31.93 -11.63
N GLY A 150 -10.12 -32.17 -10.32
CA GLY A 150 -8.93 -32.80 -9.75
C GLY A 150 -7.66 -31.95 -9.76
N LYS A 151 -7.73 -30.66 -10.14
CA LYS A 151 -6.60 -29.73 -10.11
C LYS A 151 -6.55 -28.96 -8.79
N LYS A 152 -5.35 -28.55 -8.43
CA LYS A 152 -5.11 -27.71 -7.25
C LYS A 152 -5.42 -26.25 -7.59
N LEU A 153 -6.69 -25.89 -7.50
CA LEU A 153 -7.13 -24.50 -7.62
C LEU A 153 -6.89 -23.77 -6.30
N VAL A 154 -6.27 -22.60 -6.34
CA VAL A 154 -6.10 -21.69 -5.20
C VAL A 154 -6.81 -20.39 -5.49
N VAL A 155 -7.54 -19.87 -4.50
CA VAL A 155 -8.29 -18.61 -4.60
C VAL A 155 -8.05 -17.76 -3.36
N CYS A 156 -8.56 -16.53 -3.35
CA CYS A 156 -8.60 -15.74 -2.14
C CYS A 156 -9.76 -16.19 -1.23
N ALA A 157 -9.57 -16.12 0.08
CA ALA A 157 -10.61 -16.38 1.07
C ALA A 157 -11.79 -15.42 0.91
N GLN A 158 -12.97 -15.88 1.27
CA GLN A 158 -14.17 -15.04 1.29
C GLN A 158 -13.99 -13.88 2.27
N GLY A 159 -14.42 -12.68 1.86
CA GLY A 159 -14.22 -11.44 2.63
C GLY A 159 -13.01 -10.63 2.17
N VAL A 160 -11.98 -11.29 1.63
CA VAL A 160 -10.89 -10.61 0.91
C VAL A 160 -11.42 -10.10 -0.45
N PRO A 161 -10.98 -8.93 -0.97
CA PRO A 161 -11.51 -8.39 -2.23
C PRO A 161 -11.52 -9.35 -3.41
N CYS A 162 -10.41 -10.05 -3.66
CA CYS A 162 -10.31 -11.06 -4.72
C CYS A 162 -11.23 -12.28 -4.47
N GLY A 163 -11.44 -12.69 -3.21
CA GLY A 163 -12.39 -13.75 -2.85
C GLY A 163 -13.84 -13.33 -3.04
N ASN A 164 -14.17 -12.08 -2.71
CA ASN A 164 -15.49 -11.52 -2.99
C ASN A 164 -15.77 -11.49 -4.50
N ALA A 165 -14.79 -11.09 -5.30
CA ALA A 165 -14.91 -11.07 -6.77
C ALA A 165 -14.98 -12.50 -7.36
N THR A 166 -14.19 -13.44 -6.83
CA THR A 166 -14.24 -14.86 -7.21
C THR A 166 -15.64 -15.44 -7.02
N LYS A 167 -16.24 -15.20 -5.86
CA LYS A 167 -17.61 -15.66 -5.59
C LYS A 167 -18.61 -15.09 -6.59
N GLN A 168 -18.59 -13.77 -6.81
CA GLN A 168 -19.50 -13.10 -7.75
C GLN A 168 -19.32 -13.65 -9.17
N LEU A 169 -18.08 -13.89 -9.60
CA LEU A 169 -17.78 -14.40 -10.93
C LEU A 169 -18.26 -15.85 -11.09
N ALA A 170 -18.02 -16.70 -10.10
CA ALA A 170 -18.51 -18.08 -10.08
C ALA A 170 -20.05 -18.15 -10.15
N GLU A 171 -20.74 -17.32 -9.35
CA GLU A 171 -22.20 -17.17 -9.38
C GLU A 171 -22.70 -16.74 -10.78
N LYS A 172 -22.07 -15.74 -11.38
CA LYS A 172 -22.43 -15.27 -12.74
C LYS A 172 -22.22 -16.32 -13.83
N LEU A 173 -21.21 -17.16 -13.67
CA LEU A 173 -20.90 -18.24 -14.61
C LEU A 173 -21.71 -19.51 -14.34
N GLY A 174 -22.37 -19.61 -13.18
CA GLY A 174 -23.09 -20.81 -12.76
C GLY A 174 -22.15 -21.99 -12.45
N VAL A 175 -20.91 -21.71 -12.06
CA VAL A 175 -19.89 -22.72 -11.74
C VAL A 175 -19.66 -22.85 -10.25
N THR A 176 -19.39 -24.07 -9.79
CA THR A 176 -18.95 -24.33 -8.42
C THR A 176 -17.44 -24.55 -8.43
N LEU A 177 -16.72 -23.74 -7.67
CA LEU A 177 -15.28 -23.85 -7.51
C LEU A 177 -14.96 -24.65 -6.25
N ASN A 178 -13.99 -25.57 -6.36
CA ASN A 178 -13.53 -26.42 -5.26
C ASN A 178 -12.04 -26.13 -4.99
N PRO A 179 -11.69 -24.98 -4.38
CA PRO A 179 -10.30 -24.65 -4.12
C PRO A 179 -9.69 -25.57 -3.06
N VAL A 180 -8.43 -25.96 -3.26
CA VAL A 180 -7.66 -26.70 -2.26
C VAL A 180 -7.10 -25.80 -1.17
N SER A 181 -7.05 -24.48 -1.41
CA SER A 181 -6.58 -23.49 -0.45
C SER A 181 -7.20 -22.12 -0.74
N GLU A 182 -7.45 -21.37 0.34
CA GLU A 182 -7.99 -20.01 0.31
C GLU A 182 -7.02 -19.04 1.01
N GLU A 183 -6.54 -18.02 0.30
CA GLU A 183 -5.48 -17.14 0.77
C GLU A 183 -6.02 -15.79 1.27
N GLN A 184 -5.33 -15.21 2.25
CA GLN A 184 -5.71 -13.92 2.83
C GLN A 184 -5.30 -12.70 1.98
N LYS A 185 -4.50 -12.91 0.93
CA LYS A 185 -4.12 -11.88 -0.04
C LYS A 185 -3.79 -12.48 -1.42
N VAL A 186 -4.05 -11.72 -2.45
CA VAL A 186 -3.91 -12.17 -3.85
C VAL A 186 -2.48 -12.54 -4.23
N THR A 187 -1.48 -11.88 -3.61
CA THR A 187 -0.07 -12.20 -3.86
C THR A 187 0.32 -13.60 -3.42
N ASP A 188 -0.36 -14.18 -2.44
CA ASP A 188 -0.10 -15.55 -1.98
C ASP A 188 -0.71 -16.57 -2.95
N VAL A 189 -1.91 -16.29 -3.52
CA VAL A 189 -2.47 -17.07 -4.63
C VAL A 189 -1.48 -17.10 -5.80
N ARG A 190 -1.00 -15.92 -6.23
CA ARG A 190 -0.03 -15.81 -7.31
C ARG A 190 1.25 -16.58 -7.01
N ALA A 191 1.81 -16.45 -5.81
CA ALA A 191 3.06 -17.11 -5.42
C ALA A 191 2.95 -18.65 -5.49
N LYS A 192 1.82 -19.23 -5.08
CA LYS A 192 1.58 -20.69 -5.16
C LYS A 192 1.52 -21.20 -6.60
N VAL A 193 0.99 -20.38 -7.52
CA VAL A 193 1.00 -20.73 -8.96
C VAL A 193 2.39 -20.56 -9.55
N GLU A 194 3.09 -19.44 -9.24
CA GLU A 194 4.46 -19.20 -9.72
C GLU A 194 5.45 -20.29 -9.28
N SER A 195 5.25 -20.87 -8.09
CA SER A 195 6.10 -21.97 -7.56
C SER A 195 5.71 -23.37 -8.06
N GLY A 196 4.56 -23.50 -8.73
CA GLY A 196 4.02 -24.82 -9.13
C GLY A 196 3.38 -25.60 -7.98
N GLU A 197 3.18 -24.99 -6.81
CA GLU A 197 2.44 -25.59 -5.70
C GLU A 197 0.94 -25.73 -6.05
N ALA A 198 0.41 -24.79 -6.84
CA ALA A 198 -0.95 -24.80 -7.38
C ALA A 198 -0.94 -24.97 -8.90
N ASP A 199 -1.95 -25.69 -9.41
CA ASP A 199 -2.16 -25.88 -10.86
C ASP A 199 -2.84 -24.66 -11.49
N ALA A 200 -3.64 -23.91 -10.71
CA ALA A 200 -4.33 -22.70 -11.13
C ALA A 200 -4.62 -21.77 -9.96
N GLY A 201 -4.79 -20.48 -10.26
CA GLY A 201 -5.21 -19.48 -9.29
C GLY A 201 -6.01 -18.35 -9.91
N LEU A 202 -7.04 -17.87 -9.20
CA LEU A 202 -7.75 -16.66 -9.57
C LEU A 202 -7.08 -15.44 -8.90
N VAL A 203 -6.57 -14.55 -9.74
CA VAL A 203 -5.86 -13.33 -9.34
C VAL A 203 -6.37 -12.14 -10.14
N TYR A 204 -5.94 -10.94 -9.81
CA TYR A 204 -6.21 -9.79 -10.66
C TYR A 204 -5.30 -9.78 -11.91
N ALA A 205 -5.77 -9.13 -12.97
CA ALA A 205 -4.98 -8.94 -14.19
C ALA A 205 -3.62 -8.28 -13.91
N THR A 206 -3.56 -7.39 -12.93
CA THR A 206 -2.31 -6.75 -12.46
C THR A 206 -1.35 -7.74 -11.82
N ASP A 207 -1.84 -8.74 -11.08
CA ASP A 207 -1.01 -9.78 -10.47
C ASP A 207 -0.47 -10.74 -11.52
N ALA A 208 -1.28 -11.11 -12.52
CA ALA A 208 -0.85 -11.89 -13.67
C ALA A 208 0.26 -11.16 -14.44
N LYS A 209 0.09 -9.85 -14.69
CA LYS A 209 1.13 -9.02 -15.31
C LYS A 209 2.40 -8.96 -14.47
N ALA A 210 2.27 -8.85 -13.15
CA ALA A 210 3.42 -8.79 -12.23
C ALA A 210 4.17 -10.13 -12.14
N ALA A 211 3.52 -11.26 -12.41
CA ALA A 211 4.14 -12.58 -12.48
C ALA A 211 5.04 -12.75 -13.72
N GLY A 212 4.75 -11.99 -14.80
CA GLY A 212 5.50 -12.04 -16.04
C GLY A 212 5.43 -13.43 -16.70
N ASP A 213 6.57 -13.94 -17.12
CA ASP A 213 6.70 -15.22 -17.84
C ASP A 213 6.69 -16.47 -16.95
N LYS A 214 6.47 -16.31 -15.66
CA LYS A 214 6.35 -17.44 -14.73
C LYS A 214 5.00 -18.12 -14.79
N VAL A 215 3.99 -17.43 -15.30
CA VAL A 215 2.62 -17.93 -15.43
C VAL A 215 2.08 -17.69 -16.84
N GLU A 216 1.08 -18.45 -17.21
CA GLU A 216 0.22 -18.18 -18.35
C GLU A 216 -1.14 -17.71 -17.87
N THR A 217 -1.71 -16.76 -18.59
CA THR A 217 -3.02 -16.17 -18.29
C THR A 217 -4.09 -16.81 -19.16
N ILE A 218 -5.16 -17.25 -18.51
CA ILE A 218 -6.35 -17.78 -19.18
C ILE A 218 -7.48 -16.76 -18.94
N GLU A 219 -8.06 -16.27 -20.03
CA GLU A 219 -9.17 -15.34 -19.95
C GLU A 219 -10.39 -16.01 -19.31
N VAL A 220 -11.02 -15.30 -18.37
CA VAL A 220 -12.24 -15.80 -17.73
C VAL A 220 -13.43 -15.07 -18.34
N ALA A 221 -14.37 -15.83 -18.87
CA ALA A 221 -15.60 -15.28 -19.41
C ALA A 221 -16.29 -14.38 -18.40
N ARG A 222 -16.85 -13.26 -18.85
CA ARG A 222 -17.60 -12.30 -18.04
C ARG A 222 -16.82 -11.65 -16.88
N ALA A 223 -15.48 -11.79 -16.82
CA ALA A 223 -14.66 -11.14 -15.79
C ALA A 223 -14.83 -9.61 -15.78
N ASN A 224 -15.06 -9.01 -16.96
CA ASN A 224 -15.34 -7.59 -17.13
C ASN A 224 -16.68 -7.12 -16.54
N GLU A 225 -17.57 -8.04 -16.15
CA GLU A 225 -18.82 -7.75 -15.44
C GLU A 225 -18.65 -7.76 -13.91
N VAL A 226 -17.49 -8.15 -13.41
CA VAL A 226 -17.13 -8.16 -11.98
C VAL A 226 -15.89 -7.30 -11.79
N VAL A 227 -16.09 -5.99 -11.90
CA VAL A 227 -15.01 -5.00 -11.78
C VAL A 227 -14.82 -4.63 -10.32
N ASN A 228 -13.59 -4.78 -9.84
CA ASN A 228 -13.19 -4.23 -8.55
C ASN A 228 -12.84 -2.76 -8.68
N SER A 229 -13.57 -1.89 -8.00
CA SER A 229 -13.22 -0.49 -7.81
C SER A 229 -12.29 -0.35 -6.60
N TYR A 230 -11.24 0.43 -6.76
CA TYR A 230 -10.20 0.68 -5.75
C TYR A 230 -10.37 2.09 -5.17
N PRO A 231 -10.91 2.21 -3.96
CA PRO A 231 -10.99 3.49 -3.25
C PRO A 231 -9.77 3.70 -2.35
N ILE A 232 -9.42 4.99 -2.14
CA ILE A 232 -8.38 5.46 -1.24
C ILE A 232 -8.93 6.56 -0.33
N ALA A 233 -8.51 6.58 0.92
CA ALA A 233 -8.93 7.59 1.90
C ALA A 233 -7.85 7.90 2.92
N LEU A 234 -7.92 9.09 3.51
CA LEU A 234 -7.23 9.40 4.76
C LEU A 234 -7.82 8.57 5.90
N THR A 235 -7.00 8.17 6.86
CA THR A 235 -7.53 7.63 8.12
C THR A 235 -7.89 8.77 9.07
N VAL A 236 -8.95 8.59 9.87
CA VAL A 236 -9.39 9.57 10.88
C VAL A 236 -8.33 9.77 11.96
N SER A 237 -7.54 8.75 12.24
CA SER A 237 -6.49 8.76 13.28
C SER A 237 -5.19 9.42 12.84
N THR A 238 -5.03 9.77 11.56
CA THR A 238 -3.76 10.34 11.07
C THR A 238 -3.43 11.67 11.73
N LYS A 239 -2.18 11.81 12.15
CA LYS A 239 -1.59 13.07 12.59
C LYS A 239 -0.88 13.81 11.46
N ASN A 240 -0.70 13.15 10.31
CA ASN A 240 0.06 13.60 9.14
C ASN A 240 -0.86 13.98 7.98
N LYS A 241 -2.02 14.63 8.25
CA LYS A 241 -3.08 14.86 7.25
C LYS A 241 -2.58 15.49 5.95
N GLU A 242 -1.72 16.50 6.05
CA GLU A 242 -1.18 17.19 4.87
C GLU A 242 -0.30 16.24 4.03
N ALA A 243 0.62 15.51 4.64
CA ALA A 243 1.49 14.57 3.95
C ALA A 243 0.68 13.41 3.34
N ALA A 244 -0.32 12.90 4.08
CA ALA A 244 -1.21 11.85 3.61
C ALA A 244 -2.06 12.31 2.42
N GLN A 245 -2.54 13.57 2.43
CA GLN A 245 -3.27 14.14 1.30
C GLN A 245 -2.36 14.27 0.06
N LYS A 246 -1.12 14.72 0.23
CA LYS A 246 -0.13 14.78 -0.87
C LYS A 246 0.12 13.43 -1.50
N PHE A 247 0.19 12.36 -0.71
CA PHE A 247 0.28 11.00 -1.25
C PHE A 247 -0.96 10.62 -2.07
N ILE A 248 -2.16 10.90 -1.55
CA ILE A 248 -3.42 10.65 -2.27
C ILE A 248 -3.45 11.45 -3.58
N ASP A 249 -3.06 12.73 -3.54
CA ASP A 249 -3.00 13.58 -4.72
C ASP A 249 -1.97 13.07 -5.74
N ALA A 250 -0.83 12.55 -5.29
CA ALA A 250 0.14 11.90 -6.18
C ALA A 250 -0.46 10.66 -6.86
N VAL A 251 -1.23 9.82 -6.14
CA VAL A 251 -1.92 8.66 -6.71
C VAL A 251 -2.97 9.08 -7.75
N LEU A 252 -3.70 10.15 -7.47
CA LEU A 252 -4.78 10.67 -8.34
C LEU A 252 -4.26 11.50 -9.52
N SER A 253 -3.02 11.97 -9.49
CA SER A 253 -2.42 12.78 -10.56
C SER A 253 -2.27 12.00 -11.87
N ASP A 254 -2.14 12.71 -12.99
CA ASP A 254 -1.90 12.10 -14.31
C ASP A 254 -0.63 11.20 -14.29
N LYS A 255 0.43 11.62 -13.59
CA LYS A 255 1.66 10.82 -13.42
C LYS A 255 1.38 9.56 -12.61
N GLY A 256 0.66 9.65 -11.51
CA GLY A 256 0.27 8.49 -10.69
C GLY A 256 -0.63 7.52 -11.46
N GLN A 257 -1.58 8.04 -12.22
CA GLN A 257 -2.45 7.25 -13.08
C GLN A 257 -1.67 6.56 -14.21
N ALA A 258 -0.65 7.21 -14.78
CA ALA A 258 0.24 6.59 -15.75
C ALA A 258 1.03 5.42 -15.15
N VAL A 259 1.52 5.54 -13.90
CA VAL A 259 2.16 4.44 -13.17
C VAL A 259 1.18 3.29 -12.93
N LEU A 260 -0.03 3.56 -12.46
CA LEU A 260 -1.06 2.53 -12.27
C LEU A 260 -1.34 1.79 -13.58
N LYS A 261 -1.53 2.51 -14.69
CA LYS A 261 -1.73 1.92 -16.02
C LYS A 261 -0.53 1.07 -16.48
N LYS A 262 0.70 1.50 -16.20
CA LYS A 262 1.92 0.71 -16.46
C LYS A 262 1.84 -0.66 -15.80
N TYR A 263 1.29 -0.75 -14.59
CA TYR A 263 1.11 -2.01 -13.87
C TYR A 263 -0.19 -2.76 -14.22
N GLY A 264 -1.01 -2.24 -15.14
CA GLY A 264 -2.19 -2.93 -15.68
C GLY A 264 -3.50 -2.58 -14.98
N PHE A 265 -3.51 -1.60 -14.09
CA PHE A 265 -4.76 -1.06 -13.57
C PHE A 265 -5.49 -0.26 -14.64
N SER A 266 -6.82 -0.30 -14.60
CA SER A 266 -7.68 0.65 -15.31
C SER A 266 -8.02 1.83 -14.40
N GLY A 267 -8.45 2.94 -14.98
CA GLY A 267 -8.98 4.08 -14.22
C GLY A 267 -10.28 3.74 -13.49
N PRO A 268 -10.79 4.66 -12.65
CA PRO A 268 -12.11 4.52 -12.01
C PRO A 268 -13.20 4.23 -13.03
N THR A 269 -14.17 3.39 -12.65
CA THR A 269 -15.31 3.05 -13.50
C THR A 269 -16.27 4.23 -13.70
N ALA A 270 -17.16 4.13 -14.66
CA ALA A 270 -18.21 5.15 -14.84
C ALA A 270 -19.13 5.26 -13.61
N ALA A 271 -19.39 4.12 -12.94
CA ALA A 271 -20.17 4.07 -11.69
C ALA A 271 -19.47 4.78 -10.50
N ASP A 272 -18.16 4.93 -10.55
CA ASP A 272 -17.37 5.60 -9.50
C ASP A 272 -17.33 7.13 -9.68
N LYS A 273 -17.85 7.66 -10.79
CA LYS A 273 -17.79 9.08 -11.16
C LYS A 273 -19.11 9.84 -10.93
N GLY A 274 -20.15 9.12 -10.42
CA GLY A 274 -21.50 9.63 -10.17
C GLY A 274 -21.74 10.20 -8.78
#